data_f386b1d9cd96edf4b092446451cf778e
#
_entry.id   f386b1d9cd96edf4b092446451cf778e
#
_cell.length_a   1.000
_cell.length_b   1.000
_cell.length_c   1.000
_cell.angle_alpha   90.00
_cell.angle_beta   90.00
_cell.angle_gamma   90.00
#
_symmetry.space_group_name_H-M   'P 1'
#
loop_
_entity.id
_entity.type
_entity.pdbx_description
1 polymer ?
#
loop_
_entity_poly.entity_id
_entity_poly.type
_entity_poly.pdbx_seq_one_letter_code
_entity_poly.pdbx_strand_id
1 'polypeptide(L)'
;MELEGEAPLEGPSVDGVVGLNGVRADIAMMRTPDGHGRVELTRFHTPPAVRAEPASAPANTLGIRRIMFAVDDVDDVVGRLRSHGAELVGEIAQYEDSYRLCFLRAPEGFVIGLAEQLPSPAT
;
A
#
# COMPACT_ATOMS: atom_id res chain seq x y z
N MET A 1 2.76 4.43 -9.65
CA MET A 1 1.52 5.21 -9.46
C MET A 1 1.77 6.67 -9.75
N GLU A 2 0.75 7.34 -10.20
CA GLU A 2 0.79 8.76 -10.53
C GLU A 2 -0.03 9.55 -9.53
N LEU A 3 0.47 10.73 -9.15
CA LEU A 3 -0.26 11.64 -8.29
C LEU A 3 -1.34 12.36 -9.12
N GLU A 4 -2.61 12.19 -8.74
CA GLU A 4 -3.72 12.92 -9.37
C GLU A 4 -3.96 14.28 -8.72
N GLY A 5 -3.78 14.36 -7.41
CA GLY A 5 -3.99 15.61 -6.69
C GLY A 5 -3.75 15.47 -5.20
N GLU A 6 -3.58 16.60 -4.55
CA GLU A 6 -3.40 16.72 -3.12
C GLU A 6 -4.35 17.79 -2.58
N ALA A 7 -4.81 17.59 -1.36
CA ALA A 7 -5.66 18.58 -0.71
C ALA A 7 -5.55 18.47 0.81
N PRO A 8 -5.65 19.62 1.52
CA PRO A 8 -5.85 19.58 2.95
C PRO A 8 -7.29 19.23 3.28
N LEU A 9 -7.50 18.52 4.39
CA LEU A 9 -8.82 18.18 4.92
C LEU A 9 -8.98 18.76 6.31
N GLU A 10 -10.03 19.56 6.50
CA GLU A 10 -10.43 20.04 7.83
C GLU A 10 -11.87 20.56 7.78
N GLY A 11 -12.48 20.73 8.93
CA GLY A 11 -13.80 21.30 9.06
C GLY A 11 -14.85 20.34 9.57
N PRO A 12 -16.04 20.85 9.91
CA PRO A 12 -17.10 20.04 10.53
C PRO A 12 -17.55 18.86 9.68
N SER A 13 -17.59 19.00 8.36
CA SER A 13 -17.97 17.91 7.47
C SER A 13 -16.98 16.77 7.50
N VAL A 14 -15.69 17.09 7.54
CA VAL A 14 -14.63 16.09 7.66
C VAL A 14 -14.72 15.37 9.00
N ASP A 15 -14.86 16.14 10.09
CA ASP A 15 -15.02 15.57 11.44
C ASP A 15 -16.21 14.62 11.51
N GLY A 16 -17.32 15.01 10.89
CA GLY A 16 -18.53 14.19 10.87
C GLY A 16 -18.36 12.87 10.13
N VAL A 17 -17.66 12.89 9.00
CA VAL A 17 -17.43 11.69 8.19
C VAL A 17 -16.41 10.77 8.85
N VAL A 18 -15.33 11.34 9.38
CA VAL A 18 -14.23 10.56 9.98
C VAL A 18 -14.58 10.05 11.37
N GLY A 19 -15.46 10.74 12.09
CA GLY A 19 -15.82 10.37 13.46
C GLY A 19 -14.80 10.80 14.50
N LEU A 20 -14.05 11.83 14.21
CA LEU A 20 -13.05 12.42 15.12
C LEU A 20 -13.30 13.92 15.20
N ASN A 21 -12.81 14.56 16.27
CA ASN A 21 -12.95 15.99 16.46
C ASN A 21 -11.67 16.74 16.09
N GLY A 22 -11.84 17.88 15.41
CA GLY A 22 -10.72 18.75 15.08
C GLY A 22 -9.74 18.14 14.08
N VAL A 23 -10.25 17.39 13.10
CA VAL A 23 -9.39 16.73 12.11
C VAL A 23 -8.66 17.75 11.26
N ARG A 24 -7.36 17.57 11.16
CA ARG A 24 -6.51 18.20 10.16
C ARG A 24 -5.65 17.12 9.52
N ALA A 25 -5.82 16.95 8.24
CA ALA A 25 -5.12 15.91 7.50
C ALA A 25 -4.77 16.42 6.10
N ASP A 26 -3.81 15.77 5.48
CA ASP A 26 -3.53 15.95 4.07
C ASP A 26 -3.86 14.65 3.34
N ILE A 27 -4.44 14.75 2.15
CA ILE A 27 -4.64 13.60 1.30
C ILE A 27 -3.85 13.74 0.01
N ALA A 28 -3.38 12.60 -0.49
CA ALA A 28 -2.82 12.46 -1.83
C ALA A 28 -3.60 11.36 -2.54
N MET A 29 -4.21 11.72 -3.66
CA MET A 29 -4.92 10.75 -4.49
C MET A 29 -3.96 10.23 -5.54
N MET A 30 -3.70 8.92 -5.51
CA MET A 30 -2.79 8.24 -6.42
C MET A 30 -3.58 7.37 -7.40
N ARG A 31 -3.09 7.28 -8.62
CA ARG A 31 -3.70 6.49 -9.67
C ARG A 31 -2.70 5.51 -10.23
N THR A 32 -3.16 4.29 -10.56
CA THR A 32 -2.33 3.34 -11.30
C THR A 32 -2.14 3.81 -12.74
N PRO A 33 -1.00 3.48 -13.39
CA PRO A 33 -0.73 3.95 -14.76
C PRO A 33 -1.81 3.56 -15.77
N ASP A 34 -2.48 2.41 -15.57
CA ASP A 34 -3.57 1.96 -16.45
C ASP A 34 -4.90 2.68 -16.18
N GLY A 35 -4.97 3.49 -15.13
CA GLY A 35 -6.16 4.23 -14.76
C GLY A 35 -7.26 3.44 -14.07
N HIS A 36 -7.06 2.15 -13.80
CA HIS A 36 -8.10 1.29 -13.23
C HIS A 36 -8.14 1.30 -11.71
N GLY A 37 -7.05 1.69 -11.04
CA GLY A 37 -6.97 1.72 -9.59
C GLY A 37 -6.62 3.07 -9.04
N ARG A 38 -7.25 3.43 -7.90
CA ARG A 38 -6.94 4.65 -7.15
C ARG A 38 -6.75 4.31 -5.70
N VAL A 39 -5.81 5.00 -5.07
CA VAL A 39 -5.55 4.91 -3.63
C VAL A 39 -5.49 6.31 -3.07
N GLU A 40 -6.25 6.54 -2.00
CA GLU A 40 -6.12 7.77 -1.22
C GLU A 40 -5.14 7.50 -0.09
N LEU A 41 -4.09 8.29 -0.02
CA LEU A 41 -3.16 8.31 1.10
C LEU A 41 -3.54 9.46 2.01
N THR A 42 -3.71 9.18 3.30
CA THR A 42 -4.12 10.18 4.27
C THR A 42 -3.07 10.30 5.36
N ARG A 43 -2.64 11.52 5.62
CA ARG A 43 -1.72 11.83 6.71
C ARG A 43 -2.42 12.72 7.73
N PHE A 44 -2.62 12.19 8.92
CA PHE A 44 -3.24 12.95 10.02
C PHE A 44 -2.22 13.82 10.73
N HIS A 45 -2.53 15.10 10.85
CA HIS A 45 -1.78 16.03 11.69
C HIS A 45 -2.44 16.15 13.06
N THR A 46 -3.78 16.21 13.08
CA THR A 46 -4.61 16.32 14.29
C THR A 46 -5.89 15.51 14.08
N PRO A 47 -6.31 14.63 14.99
CA PRO A 47 -5.48 14.05 16.05
C PRO A 47 -4.25 13.32 15.49
N PRO A 48 -3.18 13.14 16.26
CA PRO A 48 -2.00 12.43 15.75
C PRO A 48 -2.33 10.99 15.39
N ALA A 49 -1.63 10.46 14.39
CA ALA A 49 -1.84 9.09 13.94
C ALA A 49 -1.57 8.09 15.08
N VAL A 50 -2.45 7.09 15.18
CA VAL A 50 -2.29 6.00 16.14
C VAL A 50 -1.58 4.85 15.44
N ARG A 51 -0.48 4.38 16.02
CA ARG A 51 0.26 3.26 15.46
C ARG A 51 -0.45 1.95 15.78
N ALA A 52 -0.55 1.08 14.76
CA ALA A 52 -1.03 -0.27 14.97
C ALA A 52 -0.04 -1.08 15.81
N GLU A 53 -0.54 -1.93 16.69
CA GLU A 53 0.29 -2.82 17.50
C GLU A 53 -0.13 -4.27 17.31
N PRO A 54 0.86 -5.16 17.09
CA PRO A 54 2.27 -4.86 16.83
C PRO A 54 2.48 -4.25 15.44
N ALA A 55 3.46 -3.36 15.31
CA ALA A 55 3.77 -2.71 14.04
C ALA A 55 4.19 -3.70 12.94
N SER A 56 4.76 -4.84 13.35
CA SER A 56 5.19 -5.91 12.46
C SER A 56 4.31 -7.16 12.61
N ALA A 57 2.99 -6.96 12.69
CA ALA A 57 2.04 -8.06 12.81
C ALA A 57 2.21 -9.07 11.68
N PRO A 58 2.19 -10.39 11.97
CA PRO A 58 2.32 -11.40 10.92
C PRO A 58 1.15 -11.36 9.94
N ALA A 59 1.38 -11.90 8.75
CA ALA A 59 0.44 -11.81 7.64
C ALA A 59 -0.95 -12.41 7.94
N ASN A 60 -1.05 -13.31 8.91
CA ASN A 60 -2.31 -13.94 9.31
C ASN A 60 -3.07 -13.19 10.41
N THR A 61 -2.65 -11.98 10.73
CA THR A 61 -3.35 -11.14 11.71
C THR A 61 -4.68 -10.65 11.11
N LEU A 62 -5.74 -10.67 11.91
CA LEU A 62 -7.06 -10.20 11.46
C LEU A 62 -7.03 -8.71 11.11
N GLY A 63 -7.86 -8.34 10.15
CA GLY A 63 -8.00 -6.98 9.65
C GLY A 63 -7.56 -6.88 8.20
N ILE A 64 -7.74 -5.70 7.62
CA ILE A 64 -7.21 -5.41 6.27
C ILE A 64 -5.73 -5.08 6.44
N ARG A 65 -4.86 -6.00 6.02
CA ARG A 65 -3.42 -5.93 6.27
C ARG A 65 -2.60 -5.77 5.01
N ARG A 66 -3.19 -6.00 3.85
CA ARG A 66 -2.43 -6.14 2.62
C ARG A 66 -3.15 -5.46 1.45
N ILE A 67 -2.38 -4.74 0.65
CA ILE A 67 -2.81 -4.23 -0.64
C ILE A 67 -1.94 -4.90 -1.69
N MET A 68 -2.57 -5.52 -2.71
CA MET A 68 -1.88 -6.24 -3.76
C MET A 68 -1.84 -5.41 -5.04
N PHE A 69 -0.69 -5.33 -5.67
CA PHE A 69 -0.51 -4.67 -6.96
C PHE A 69 0.02 -5.65 -7.99
N ALA A 70 -0.54 -5.60 -9.19
CA ALA A 70 0.04 -6.24 -10.36
C ALA A 70 1.17 -5.36 -10.88
N VAL A 71 2.32 -5.93 -11.15
CA VAL A 71 3.51 -5.22 -11.64
C VAL A 71 4.12 -5.96 -12.82
N ASP A 72 4.88 -5.24 -13.63
CA ASP A 72 5.55 -5.83 -14.79
C ASP A 72 6.86 -6.52 -14.43
N ASP A 73 7.55 -6.03 -13.41
CA ASP A 73 8.84 -6.55 -12.97
C ASP A 73 8.94 -6.48 -11.45
N VAL A 74 8.74 -7.62 -10.81
CA VAL A 74 8.78 -7.73 -9.35
C VAL A 74 10.15 -7.33 -8.79
N ASP A 75 11.23 -7.76 -9.42
CA ASP A 75 12.58 -7.47 -8.91
C ASP A 75 12.86 -5.96 -8.91
N ASP A 76 12.47 -5.27 -9.96
CA ASP A 76 12.63 -3.82 -10.06
C ASP A 76 11.85 -3.10 -8.96
N VAL A 77 10.58 -3.45 -8.80
CA VAL A 77 9.72 -2.80 -7.79
C VAL A 77 10.20 -3.10 -6.39
N VAL A 78 10.62 -4.32 -6.10
CA VAL A 78 11.21 -4.69 -4.81
C VAL A 78 12.43 -3.83 -4.51
N GLY A 79 13.33 -3.68 -5.49
CA GLY A 79 14.52 -2.85 -5.32
C GLY A 79 14.18 -1.41 -4.98
N ARG A 80 13.23 -0.83 -5.69
CA ARG A 80 12.78 0.55 -5.45
C ARG A 80 12.11 0.71 -4.09
N LEU A 81 11.24 -0.21 -3.70
CA LEU A 81 10.56 -0.14 -2.41
C LEU A 81 11.54 -0.33 -1.25
N ARG A 82 12.51 -1.23 -1.39
CA ARG A 82 13.53 -1.41 -0.35
C ARG A 82 14.37 -0.16 -0.15
N SER A 83 14.64 0.59 -1.21
CA SER A 83 15.36 1.86 -1.09
C SER A 83 14.55 2.92 -0.32
N HIS A 84 13.23 2.74 -0.21
CA HIS A 84 12.35 3.59 0.59
C HIS A 84 11.99 3.02 1.95
N GLY A 85 12.68 1.96 2.38
CA GLY A 85 12.54 1.43 3.73
C GLY A 85 11.61 0.23 3.88
N ALA A 86 11.06 -0.30 2.80
CA ALA A 86 10.27 -1.53 2.86
C ALA A 86 11.19 -2.75 2.99
N GLU A 87 10.68 -3.80 3.63
CA GLU A 87 11.44 -5.04 3.82
C GLU A 87 10.61 -6.24 3.36
N LEU A 88 11.27 -7.23 2.76
CA LEU A 88 10.59 -8.47 2.40
C LEU A 88 10.10 -9.18 3.66
N VAL A 89 8.84 -9.62 3.63
CA VAL A 89 8.27 -10.43 4.71
C VAL A 89 8.76 -11.87 4.62
N GLY A 90 8.80 -12.40 3.43
CA GLY A 90 9.32 -13.73 3.12
C GLY A 90 10.20 -13.66 1.87
N GLU A 91 9.99 -14.58 0.96
CA GLU A 91 10.77 -14.69 -0.27
C GLU A 91 9.97 -14.18 -1.47
N ILE A 92 10.70 -13.83 -2.54
CA ILE A 92 10.08 -13.71 -3.85
C ILE A 92 9.94 -15.14 -4.38
N ALA A 93 8.71 -15.62 -4.51
CA ALA A 93 8.45 -17.00 -4.87
C ALA A 93 7.65 -17.09 -6.17
N GLN A 94 7.88 -18.15 -6.92
CA GLN A 94 7.07 -18.44 -8.09
C GLN A 94 5.89 -19.31 -7.68
N TYR A 95 4.68 -18.87 -8.04
CA TYR A 95 3.46 -19.61 -7.81
C TYR A 95 3.08 -20.30 -9.10
N GLU A 96 3.24 -21.62 -9.12
CA GLU A 96 3.06 -22.45 -10.32
C GLU A 96 3.86 -21.87 -11.50
N ASP A 97 3.34 -21.91 -12.72
CA ASP A 97 3.96 -21.29 -13.89
C ASP A 97 3.31 -19.93 -14.21
N SER A 98 2.54 -19.37 -13.29
CA SER A 98 1.66 -18.25 -13.54
C SER A 98 2.19 -16.92 -13.02
N TYR A 99 2.75 -16.91 -11.82
CA TYR A 99 3.11 -15.65 -11.14
C TYR A 99 4.41 -15.76 -10.37
N ARG A 100 5.09 -14.62 -10.24
CA ARG A 100 6.08 -14.38 -9.20
C ARG A 100 5.46 -13.42 -8.20
N LEU A 101 5.51 -13.80 -6.94
CA LEU A 101 4.82 -13.10 -5.85
C LEU A 101 5.77 -12.78 -4.72
N CYS A 102 5.53 -11.67 -4.06
CA CYS A 102 6.19 -11.37 -2.79
C CYS A 102 5.34 -10.42 -1.95
N PHE A 103 5.64 -10.38 -0.66
CA PHE A 103 5.09 -9.41 0.27
C PHE A 103 6.22 -8.60 0.84
N LEU A 104 6.01 -7.28 0.92
CA LEU A 104 6.90 -6.36 1.60
C LEU A 104 6.16 -5.66 2.72
N ARG A 105 6.85 -5.41 3.82
CA ARG A 105 6.31 -4.61 4.91
C ARG A 105 6.73 -3.16 4.71
N ALA A 106 5.76 -2.27 4.65
CA ALA A 106 6.02 -0.83 4.59
C ALA A 106 6.53 -0.33 5.95
N PRO A 107 7.22 0.82 5.99
CA PRO A 107 7.70 1.37 7.27
C PRO A 107 6.61 1.57 8.31
N GLU A 108 5.39 1.85 7.91
CA GLU A 108 4.23 2.00 8.80
C GLU A 108 3.64 0.68 9.27
N GLY A 109 4.09 -0.45 8.72
CA GLY A 109 3.72 -1.77 9.18
C GLY A 109 2.74 -2.55 8.31
N PHE A 110 2.01 -1.89 7.40
CA PHE A 110 1.12 -2.62 6.50
C PHE A 110 1.90 -3.38 5.43
N VAL A 111 1.26 -4.36 4.81
CA VAL A 111 1.91 -5.24 3.84
C VAL A 111 1.50 -4.87 2.42
N ILE A 112 2.49 -4.77 1.56
CA ILE A 112 2.32 -4.56 0.12
C ILE A 112 2.59 -5.89 -0.57
N GLY A 113 1.61 -6.40 -1.31
CA GLY A 113 1.80 -7.58 -2.16
C GLY A 113 2.09 -7.16 -3.59
N LEU A 114 3.01 -7.84 -4.23
CA LEU A 114 3.35 -7.64 -5.64
C LEU A 114 3.17 -8.95 -6.39
N ALA A 115 2.56 -8.86 -7.57
CA ALA A 115 2.35 -10.01 -8.45
C ALA A 115 2.80 -9.65 -9.86
N GLU A 116 3.77 -10.40 -10.36
CA GLU A 116 4.20 -10.33 -11.76
C GLU A 116 3.64 -11.54 -12.49
N GLN A 117 2.83 -11.32 -13.51
CA GLN A 117 2.32 -12.40 -14.32
C GLN A 117 3.42 -12.91 -15.24
N LEU A 118 3.69 -14.20 -15.17
CA LEU A 118 4.68 -14.84 -16.05
C LEU A 118 4.09 -15.06 -17.44
N PRO A 119 4.93 -15.06 -18.49
CA PRO A 119 4.46 -15.38 -19.82
C PRO A 119 3.83 -16.78 -19.84
N SER A 120 2.73 -16.92 -20.60
CA SER A 120 2.14 -18.24 -20.80
C SER A 120 3.14 -19.17 -21.49
N PRO A 121 3.19 -20.47 -21.10
CA PRO A 121 4.06 -21.41 -21.78
C PRO A 121 3.76 -21.41 -23.29
N ALA A 122 4.80 -21.42 -24.09
CA ALA A 122 4.62 -21.56 -25.57
C ALA A 122 4.01 -22.92 -25.87
N THR A 123 2.92 -22.92 -26.63
CA THR A 123 2.25 -24.13 -27.07
C THR A 123 2.69 -24.47 -28.47
#